data_6ea28d7ebdacf9be93b11a3c8013bc50
#
_entry.id   6ea28d7ebdacf9be93b11a3c8013bc50
#
_cell.length_a   1.000
_cell.length_b   1.000
_cell.length_c   1.000
_cell.angle_alpha   90.00
_cell.angle_beta   90.00
_cell.angle_gamma   90.00
#
_symmetry.space_group_name_H-M   'P 1'
#
loop_
_entity.id
_entity.type
_entity.pdbx_description
1 polymer ?
#
loop_
_entity_poly.entity_id
_entity_poly.type
_entity_poly.pdbx_seq_one_letter_code
_entity_poly.pdbx_strand_id
1 'polypeptide(L)'
;DLALEGYFLRVAVDDERGLIHRGVVPQLIISALFIGLIIAVFAIALRIILRQKRISDIRNDLVNNLTHELKTPISTIGLACEALADPSVPKTDQQVRTFVGMIRDENKRLGALVENVLQSAVLDSGHMVLKLVDLDMHSLVQDVIRSSNIQVSRRSGRIETDLRAEIHHVQGDRIHLTNLLYNLIDNAVKYTRQEPVIRIVTHSNDTGITLSVSDNGIGIAPSEQRKIFDRLYRV
;
A
#
# COMPACT_ATOMS: atom_id res chain seq x y z
N ASP A 1 27.68 30.67 -98.17
CA ASP A 1 28.29 30.49 -96.87
C ASP A 1 27.49 31.31 -95.84
N LEU A 2 26.63 30.67 -95.18
CA LEU A 2 25.90 31.24 -94.06
C LEU A 2 26.64 30.91 -92.81
N ALA A 3 27.44 31.86 -92.28
CA ALA A 3 28.01 31.79 -90.97
C ALA A 3 26.89 31.97 -89.91
N LEU A 4 26.52 30.92 -89.29
CA LEU A 4 25.66 30.98 -88.12
C LEU A 4 26.54 31.42 -86.97
N GLU A 5 26.33 32.69 -86.49
CA GLU A 5 26.85 33.14 -85.23
C GLU A 5 26.30 32.24 -84.10
N GLY A 6 27.21 31.51 -83.45
CA GLY A 6 26.84 30.60 -82.40
C GLY A 6 26.41 31.37 -81.09
N TYR A 7 25.14 31.40 -80.82
CA TYR A 7 24.64 31.79 -79.51
C TYR A 7 24.76 30.65 -78.54
N PHE A 8 25.55 30.81 -77.50
CA PHE A 8 25.63 29.85 -76.39
C PHE A 8 24.62 30.25 -75.33
N LEU A 9 23.66 29.38 -75.09
CA LEU A 9 22.76 29.48 -73.94
C LEU A 9 23.49 28.92 -72.68
N ARG A 10 23.92 29.78 -71.78
CA ARG A 10 24.50 29.37 -70.52
C ARG A 10 23.39 29.23 -69.48
N VAL A 11 22.91 28.04 -69.22
CA VAL A 11 22.00 27.74 -68.10
C VAL A 11 22.85 27.59 -66.86
N ALA A 12 22.84 28.57 -65.98
CA ALA A 12 23.43 28.49 -64.66
C ALA A 12 22.36 27.83 -63.77
N VAL A 13 22.60 26.59 -63.40
CA VAL A 13 21.77 25.97 -62.35
C VAL A 13 22.39 26.41 -61.02
N ASP A 14 21.66 27.15 -60.25
CA ASP A 14 22.04 27.54 -58.92
C ASP A 14 22.28 26.28 -58.05
N ASP A 15 23.17 26.35 -57.08
CA ASP A 15 23.63 25.23 -56.27
C ASP A 15 22.41 24.55 -55.59
N GLU A 16 22.00 23.38 -56.14
CA GLU A 16 20.86 22.58 -55.61
C GLU A 16 21.01 22.26 -54.12
N ARG A 17 22.25 22.17 -53.62
CA ARG A 17 22.54 21.96 -52.21
C ARG A 17 22.10 23.12 -51.32
N GLY A 18 22.26 24.36 -51.79
CA GLY A 18 21.81 25.56 -51.09
C GLY A 18 20.28 25.67 -50.95
N LEU A 19 19.56 25.25 -51.96
CA LEU A 19 18.08 25.20 -51.95
C LEU A 19 17.53 24.11 -51.00
N ILE A 20 18.16 22.93 -50.95
CA ILE A 20 17.80 21.83 -50.07
C ILE A 20 18.07 22.26 -48.60
N HIS A 21 19.21 22.81 -48.30
CA HIS A 21 19.51 23.22 -46.90
C HIS A 21 18.64 24.39 -46.39
N ARG A 22 18.25 25.33 -47.25
CA ARG A 22 17.42 26.47 -46.86
C ARG A 22 15.93 26.18 -46.81
N GLY A 23 15.43 25.27 -47.67
CA GLY A 23 14.00 24.98 -47.75
C GLY A 23 13.55 23.70 -47.03
N VAL A 24 14.25 22.59 -47.25
CA VAL A 24 13.77 21.26 -46.85
C VAL A 24 14.21 20.90 -45.41
N VAL A 25 15.45 21.23 -45.01
CA VAL A 25 15.98 20.86 -43.70
C VAL A 25 15.19 21.49 -42.53
N PRO A 26 14.86 22.80 -42.53
CA PRO A 26 14.03 23.39 -41.47
C PRO A 26 12.66 22.73 -41.37
N GLN A 27 12.06 22.39 -42.50
CA GLN A 27 10.73 21.76 -42.58
C GLN A 27 10.75 20.34 -41.98
N LEU A 28 11.83 19.58 -42.22
CA LEU A 28 12.05 18.25 -41.63
C LEU A 28 12.25 18.35 -40.10
N ILE A 29 13.00 19.36 -39.63
CA ILE A 29 13.22 19.57 -38.19
C ILE A 29 11.91 19.92 -37.51
N ILE A 30 11.10 20.82 -38.08
CA ILE A 30 9.80 21.20 -37.54
C ILE A 30 8.86 19.98 -37.49
N SER A 31 8.83 19.18 -38.58
CA SER A 31 8.02 17.96 -38.64
C SER A 31 8.45 16.93 -37.60
N ALA A 32 9.77 16.74 -37.42
CA ALA A 32 10.30 15.82 -36.41
C ALA A 32 9.97 16.29 -34.97
N LEU A 33 10.05 17.60 -34.69
CA LEU A 33 9.65 18.17 -33.40
C LEU A 33 8.14 17.98 -33.15
N PHE A 34 7.31 18.18 -34.18
CA PHE A 34 5.86 18.01 -34.07
C PHE A 34 5.49 16.54 -33.80
N ILE A 35 6.12 15.60 -34.51
CA ILE A 35 5.94 14.16 -34.27
C ILE A 35 6.41 13.79 -32.84
N GLY A 36 7.57 14.31 -32.39
CA GLY A 36 8.05 14.13 -31.03
C GLY A 36 7.09 14.64 -29.97
N LEU A 37 6.48 15.81 -30.22
CA LEU A 37 5.45 16.37 -29.33
C LEU A 37 4.21 15.48 -29.27
N ILE A 38 3.71 14.99 -30.40
CA ILE A 38 2.56 14.08 -30.45
C ILE A 38 2.86 12.80 -29.66
N ILE A 39 4.02 12.20 -29.87
CA ILE A 39 4.42 10.99 -29.14
C ILE A 39 4.50 11.26 -27.64
N ALA A 40 5.06 12.41 -27.23
CA ALA A 40 5.15 12.78 -25.83
C ALA A 40 3.76 12.95 -25.19
N VAL A 41 2.84 13.67 -25.86
CA VAL A 41 1.45 13.86 -25.41
C VAL A 41 0.74 12.51 -25.29
N PHE A 42 0.88 11.65 -26.31
CA PHE A 42 0.29 10.31 -26.30
C PHE A 42 0.85 9.44 -25.15
N ALA A 43 2.15 9.47 -24.92
CA ALA A 43 2.78 8.73 -23.81
C ALA A 43 2.31 9.21 -22.45
N ILE A 44 2.14 10.53 -22.28
CA ILE A 44 1.57 11.13 -21.04
C ILE A 44 0.12 10.69 -20.86
N ALA A 45 -0.71 10.81 -21.90
CA ALA A 45 -2.11 10.39 -21.86
C ALA A 45 -2.25 8.91 -21.50
N LEU A 46 -1.45 8.04 -22.14
CA LEU A 46 -1.44 6.61 -21.83
C LEU A 46 -1.06 6.32 -20.37
N ARG A 47 -0.05 7.01 -19.84
CA ARG A 47 0.34 6.89 -18.42
C ARG A 47 -0.79 7.32 -17.48
N ILE A 48 -1.50 8.39 -17.80
CA ILE A 48 -2.64 8.87 -17.00
C ILE A 48 -3.76 7.84 -17.01
N ILE A 49 -4.12 7.31 -18.18
CA ILE A 49 -5.18 6.29 -18.34
C ILE A 49 -4.82 5.02 -17.54
N LEU A 50 -3.60 4.53 -17.68
CA LEU A 50 -3.14 3.34 -16.95
C LEU A 50 -3.14 3.57 -15.44
N ARG A 51 -2.76 4.76 -14.98
CA ARG A 51 -2.82 5.14 -13.56
C ARG A 51 -4.26 5.21 -13.06
N GLN A 52 -5.18 5.81 -13.82
CA GLN A 52 -6.60 5.88 -13.47
C GLN A 52 -7.23 4.48 -13.41
N LYS A 53 -6.92 3.60 -14.38
CA LYS A 53 -7.38 2.22 -14.37
C LYS A 53 -6.91 1.49 -13.10
N ARG A 54 -5.63 1.59 -12.78
CA ARG A 54 -5.08 0.97 -11.56
C ARG A 54 -5.78 1.46 -10.28
N ILE A 55 -6.06 2.78 -10.18
CA ILE A 55 -6.79 3.35 -9.04
C ILE A 55 -8.22 2.82 -9.00
N SER A 56 -8.89 2.69 -10.14
CA SER A 56 -10.24 2.13 -10.24
C SER A 56 -10.28 0.66 -9.83
N ASP A 57 -9.32 -0.14 -10.29
CA ASP A 57 -9.21 -1.57 -9.94
C ASP A 57 -9.02 -1.73 -8.42
N ILE A 58 -8.08 -0.97 -7.82
CA ILE A 58 -7.86 -0.97 -6.36
C ILE A 58 -9.14 -0.57 -5.60
N ARG A 59 -9.88 0.44 -6.09
CA ARG A 59 -11.13 0.87 -5.45
C ARG A 59 -12.22 -0.21 -5.53
N ASN A 60 -12.33 -0.91 -6.65
CA ASN A 60 -13.29 -2.00 -6.82
C ASN A 60 -12.94 -3.20 -5.92
N ASP A 61 -11.65 -3.56 -5.85
CA ASP A 61 -11.18 -4.62 -4.96
C ASP A 61 -11.42 -4.27 -3.49
N LEU A 62 -11.25 -3.00 -3.11
CA LEU A 62 -11.60 -2.50 -1.77
C LEU A 62 -13.08 -2.76 -1.46
N VAL A 63 -13.98 -2.27 -2.33
CA VAL A 63 -15.43 -2.38 -2.12
C VAL A 63 -15.84 -3.84 -2.02
N ASN A 64 -15.32 -4.70 -2.90
CA ASN A 64 -15.62 -6.13 -2.90
C ASN A 64 -15.14 -6.81 -1.62
N ASN A 65 -13.89 -6.55 -1.22
CA ASN A 65 -13.32 -7.13 0.00
C ASN A 65 -14.05 -6.64 1.25
N LEU A 66 -14.37 -5.34 1.33
CA LEU A 66 -15.17 -4.78 2.44
C LEU A 66 -16.55 -5.41 2.49
N THR A 67 -17.22 -5.58 1.36
CA THR A 67 -18.54 -6.20 1.29
C THR A 67 -18.48 -7.62 1.84
N HIS A 68 -17.48 -8.41 1.46
CA HIS A 68 -17.30 -9.76 1.98
C HIS A 68 -16.95 -9.79 3.48
N GLU A 69 -16.03 -8.93 3.92
CA GLU A 69 -15.60 -8.85 5.31
C GLU A 69 -16.70 -8.30 6.25
N LEU A 70 -17.64 -7.50 5.74
CA LEU A 70 -18.81 -7.03 6.48
C LEU A 70 -19.93 -8.08 6.51
N LYS A 71 -20.14 -8.82 5.42
CA LYS A 71 -21.25 -9.79 5.31
C LYS A 71 -21.15 -10.90 6.36
N THR A 72 -19.95 -11.42 6.60
CA THR A 72 -19.73 -12.53 7.54
C THR A 72 -20.14 -12.16 8.98
N PRO A 73 -19.57 -11.10 9.61
CA PRO A 73 -19.95 -10.73 10.98
C PRO A 73 -21.41 -10.32 11.09
N ILE A 74 -21.97 -9.64 10.08
CA ILE A 74 -23.40 -9.27 10.08
C ILE A 74 -24.28 -10.53 10.06
N SER A 75 -23.95 -11.52 9.23
CA SER A 75 -24.70 -12.79 9.18
C SER A 75 -24.59 -13.56 10.50
N THR A 76 -23.40 -13.60 11.12
CA THR A 76 -23.20 -14.26 12.42
C THR A 76 -24.02 -13.58 13.53
N ILE A 77 -24.03 -12.24 13.56
CA ILE A 77 -24.88 -11.48 14.49
C ILE A 77 -26.34 -11.78 14.23
N GLY A 78 -26.78 -11.78 12.96
CA GLY A 78 -28.16 -12.09 12.58
C GLY A 78 -28.60 -13.47 13.08
N LEU A 79 -27.80 -14.51 12.81
CA LEU A 79 -28.08 -15.87 13.27
C LEU A 79 -28.12 -15.98 14.80
N ALA A 80 -27.23 -15.31 15.52
CA ALA A 80 -27.24 -15.30 16.97
C ALA A 80 -28.49 -14.58 17.53
N CYS A 81 -28.92 -13.50 16.90
CA CYS A 81 -30.15 -12.80 17.26
C CYS A 81 -31.42 -13.65 16.94
N GLU A 82 -31.47 -14.32 15.79
CA GLU A 82 -32.56 -15.24 15.43
C GLU A 82 -32.66 -16.39 16.44
N ALA A 83 -31.52 -17.01 16.79
CA ALA A 83 -31.50 -18.07 17.80
C ALA A 83 -31.96 -17.58 19.18
N LEU A 84 -31.65 -16.35 19.56
CA LEU A 84 -32.13 -15.72 20.79
C LEU A 84 -33.62 -15.39 20.73
N ALA A 85 -34.15 -15.04 19.57
CA ALA A 85 -35.55 -14.67 19.37
C ALA A 85 -36.50 -15.90 19.22
N ASP A 86 -36.00 -17.03 18.71
CA ASP A 86 -36.79 -18.22 18.42
C ASP A 86 -37.25 -18.92 19.72
N PRO A 87 -38.58 -19.01 19.99
CA PRO A 87 -39.09 -19.70 21.17
C PRO A 87 -38.81 -21.21 21.20
N SER A 88 -38.55 -21.83 20.05
CA SER A 88 -38.30 -23.26 19.93
C SER A 88 -36.87 -23.66 20.35
N VAL A 89 -35.95 -22.69 20.40
CA VAL A 89 -34.55 -22.91 20.83
C VAL A 89 -34.49 -22.88 22.35
N PRO A 90 -34.03 -23.96 23.02
CA PRO A 90 -33.81 -23.96 24.46
C PRO A 90 -32.84 -22.83 24.86
N LYS A 91 -33.23 -22.01 25.85
CA LYS A 91 -32.43 -20.87 26.30
C LYS A 91 -31.91 -21.12 27.70
N THR A 92 -30.87 -21.96 27.80
CA THR A 92 -30.10 -22.04 29.04
C THR A 92 -29.27 -20.78 29.21
N ASP A 93 -28.99 -20.35 30.44
CA ASP A 93 -28.13 -19.20 30.72
C ASP A 93 -26.79 -19.27 29.99
N GLN A 94 -26.24 -20.48 29.84
CA GLN A 94 -25.01 -20.73 29.13
C GLN A 94 -25.12 -20.41 27.62
N GLN A 95 -26.22 -20.84 26.99
CA GLN A 95 -26.47 -20.59 25.56
C GLN A 95 -26.68 -19.10 25.28
N VAL A 96 -27.47 -18.43 26.14
CA VAL A 96 -27.68 -16.98 26.05
C VAL A 96 -26.32 -16.23 26.15
N ARG A 97 -25.49 -16.60 27.14
CA ARG A 97 -24.15 -16.00 27.26
C ARG A 97 -23.28 -16.24 26.04
N THR A 98 -23.38 -17.41 25.44
CA THR A 98 -22.64 -17.75 24.21
C THR A 98 -23.08 -16.87 23.04
N PHE A 99 -24.37 -16.75 22.77
CA PHE A 99 -24.89 -15.93 21.66
C PHE A 99 -24.58 -14.44 21.88
N VAL A 100 -24.75 -13.91 23.10
CA VAL A 100 -24.39 -12.54 23.45
C VAL A 100 -22.88 -12.32 23.30
N GLY A 101 -22.05 -13.32 23.66
CA GLY A 101 -20.63 -13.31 23.44
C GLY A 101 -20.25 -13.20 21.95
N MET A 102 -20.90 -14.01 21.10
CA MET A 102 -20.71 -13.96 19.65
C MET A 102 -21.07 -12.59 19.07
N ILE A 103 -22.24 -12.03 19.44
CA ILE A 103 -22.67 -10.70 19.00
C ILE A 103 -21.66 -9.64 19.40
N ARG A 104 -21.19 -9.66 20.65
CA ARG A 104 -20.23 -8.71 21.16
C ARG A 104 -18.88 -8.79 20.43
N ASP A 105 -18.40 -10.00 20.16
CA ASP A 105 -17.09 -10.20 19.54
C ASP A 105 -17.13 -9.80 18.05
N GLU A 106 -18.22 -10.10 17.34
CA GLU A 106 -18.40 -9.66 15.95
C GLU A 106 -18.63 -8.14 15.85
N ASN A 107 -19.30 -7.52 16.82
CA ASN A 107 -19.45 -6.06 16.87
C ASN A 107 -18.09 -5.35 17.06
N LYS A 108 -17.22 -5.90 17.92
CA LYS A 108 -15.84 -5.40 18.06
C LYS A 108 -15.05 -5.53 16.76
N ARG A 109 -15.21 -6.66 16.06
CA ARG A 109 -14.57 -6.90 14.77
C ARG A 109 -15.03 -5.90 13.71
N LEU A 110 -16.34 -5.61 13.64
CA LEU A 110 -16.90 -4.58 12.78
C LEU A 110 -16.35 -3.19 13.09
N GLY A 111 -16.27 -2.83 14.37
CA GLY A 111 -15.69 -1.56 14.79
C GLY A 111 -14.23 -1.39 14.33
N ALA A 112 -13.40 -2.42 14.51
CA ALA A 112 -12.03 -2.42 14.04
C ALA A 112 -11.93 -2.33 12.50
N LEU A 113 -12.83 -2.98 11.76
CA LEU A 113 -12.87 -2.90 10.30
C LEU A 113 -13.22 -1.48 9.82
N VAL A 114 -14.22 -0.84 10.44
CA VAL A 114 -14.61 0.55 10.12
C VAL A 114 -13.45 1.51 10.40
N GLU A 115 -12.77 1.36 11.54
CA GLU A 115 -11.61 2.20 11.87
C GLU A 115 -10.48 2.05 10.86
N ASN A 116 -10.16 0.82 10.43
CA ASN A 116 -9.17 0.57 9.39
C ASN A 116 -9.52 1.24 8.07
N VAL A 117 -10.80 1.23 7.67
CA VAL A 117 -11.29 1.91 6.45
C VAL A 117 -11.15 3.42 6.57
N LEU A 118 -11.53 4.00 7.71
CA LEU A 118 -11.41 5.44 7.96
C LEU A 118 -9.94 5.88 7.95
N GLN A 119 -9.05 5.13 8.60
CA GLN A 119 -7.62 5.41 8.59
C GLN A 119 -7.04 5.34 7.17
N SER A 120 -7.46 4.34 6.37
CA SER A 120 -7.05 4.25 4.97
C SER A 120 -7.53 5.47 4.16
N ALA A 121 -8.76 5.92 4.37
CA ALA A 121 -9.32 7.09 3.67
C ALA A 121 -8.60 8.40 4.04
N VAL A 122 -8.22 8.56 5.33
CA VAL A 122 -7.44 9.72 5.79
C VAL A 122 -6.05 9.74 5.16
N LEU A 123 -5.39 8.59 5.06
CA LEU A 123 -4.10 8.44 4.37
C LEU A 123 -4.21 8.81 2.88
N ASP A 124 -5.35 8.47 2.24
CA ASP A 124 -5.60 8.78 0.82
C ASP A 124 -5.80 10.25 0.55
N SER A 125 -6.38 10.97 1.48
CA SER A 125 -6.67 12.39 1.31
C SER A 125 -5.40 13.27 1.29
N GLY A 126 -4.24 12.72 1.66
CA GLY A 126 -2.99 13.48 1.80
C GLY A 126 -3.01 14.50 2.96
N HIS A 127 -4.08 14.52 3.75
CA HIS A 127 -4.25 15.46 4.87
C HIS A 127 -3.82 14.88 6.22
N MET A 128 -3.04 13.80 6.19
CA MET A 128 -2.52 13.22 7.42
C MET A 128 -1.51 14.17 8.06
N VAL A 129 -1.90 14.79 9.16
CA VAL A 129 -1.01 15.60 9.98
C VAL A 129 -0.44 14.71 11.08
N LEU A 130 0.86 14.39 10.97
CA LEU A 130 1.57 13.64 12.02
C LEU A 130 1.81 14.55 13.22
N LYS A 131 1.46 14.07 14.40
CA LYS A 131 1.80 14.71 15.66
C LYS A 131 3.19 14.23 16.11
N LEU A 132 4.24 14.87 15.57
CA LEU A 132 5.60 14.52 15.91
C LEU A 132 5.93 14.99 17.33
N VAL A 133 6.39 14.06 18.15
CA VAL A 133 6.88 14.30 19.52
C VAL A 133 8.21 13.59 19.70
N ASP A 134 9.01 14.04 20.66
CA ASP A 134 10.18 13.29 21.09
C ASP A 134 9.75 11.98 21.73
N LEU A 135 10.21 10.86 21.21
CA LEU A 135 9.73 9.54 21.55
C LEU A 135 10.89 8.58 21.79
N ASP A 136 10.90 7.95 22.94
CA ASP A 136 11.77 6.81 23.23
C ASP A 136 11.21 5.54 22.60
N MET A 137 11.89 5.07 21.56
CA MET A 137 11.49 3.86 20.81
C MET A 137 11.60 2.60 21.65
N HIS A 138 12.56 2.49 22.58
CA HIS A 138 12.67 1.33 23.47
C HIS A 138 11.49 1.24 24.42
N SER A 139 11.08 2.35 25.00
CA SER A 139 9.88 2.43 25.85
C SER A 139 8.61 2.06 25.06
N LEU A 140 8.44 2.59 23.85
CA LEU A 140 7.30 2.27 22.99
C LEU A 140 7.26 0.76 22.65
N VAL A 141 8.39 0.18 22.27
CA VAL A 141 8.49 -1.27 21.97
C VAL A 141 8.09 -2.11 23.19
N GLN A 142 8.58 -1.74 24.38
CA GLN A 142 8.25 -2.46 25.62
C GLN A 142 6.76 -2.36 25.98
N ASP A 143 6.12 -1.21 25.79
CA ASP A 143 4.69 -1.01 26.02
C ASP A 143 3.85 -1.89 25.07
N VAL A 144 4.20 -1.92 23.80
CA VAL A 144 3.53 -2.77 22.79
C VAL A 144 3.71 -4.25 23.12
N ILE A 145 4.92 -4.68 23.46
CA ILE A 145 5.19 -6.07 23.85
C ILE A 145 4.35 -6.48 25.06
N ARG A 146 4.29 -5.64 26.10
CA ARG A 146 3.50 -5.91 27.30
C ARG A 146 2.03 -6.15 26.97
N SER A 147 1.49 -5.34 26.08
CA SER A 147 0.08 -5.45 25.66
C SER A 147 -0.17 -6.64 24.72
N SER A 148 0.79 -6.95 23.83
CA SER A 148 0.66 -8.05 22.88
C SER A 148 0.97 -9.42 23.48
N ASN A 149 1.68 -9.47 24.59
CA ASN A 149 2.14 -10.72 25.20
C ASN A 149 0.99 -11.68 25.57
N ILE A 150 -0.17 -11.13 25.96
CA ILE A 150 -1.39 -11.90 26.25
C ILE A 150 -1.83 -12.69 25.01
N GLN A 151 -1.84 -12.04 23.84
CA GLN A 151 -2.24 -12.66 22.57
C GLN A 151 -1.23 -13.72 22.11
N VAL A 152 0.06 -13.42 22.21
CA VAL A 152 1.15 -14.34 21.83
C VAL A 152 1.16 -15.57 22.74
N SER A 153 1.03 -15.39 24.05
CA SER A 153 1.00 -16.47 25.05
C SER A 153 -0.21 -17.39 24.91
N ARG A 154 -1.36 -16.90 24.43
CA ARG A 154 -2.54 -17.73 24.13
C ARG A 154 -2.26 -18.78 23.04
N ARG A 155 -1.24 -18.57 22.22
CA ARG A 155 -0.77 -19.51 21.20
C ARG A 155 0.55 -20.19 21.58
N SER A 156 0.89 -20.21 22.88
CA SER A 156 2.16 -20.75 23.41
C SER A 156 3.40 -20.11 22.79
N GLY A 157 3.26 -18.91 22.23
CA GLY A 157 4.34 -18.18 21.59
C GLY A 157 5.16 -17.34 22.57
N ARG A 158 6.23 -16.73 22.05
CA ARG A 158 7.10 -15.83 22.80
C ARG A 158 7.58 -14.66 21.95
N ILE A 159 7.89 -13.55 22.63
CA ILE A 159 8.55 -12.38 22.03
C ILE A 159 9.94 -12.25 22.62
N GLU A 160 10.95 -12.25 21.77
CA GLU A 160 12.36 -12.05 22.11
C GLU A 160 12.76 -10.62 21.72
N THR A 161 13.50 -9.93 22.59
CA THR A 161 13.95 -8.57 22.35
C THR A 161 15.45 -8.44 22.43
N ASP A 162 16.01 -7.65 21.52
CA ASP A 162 17.42 -7.30 21.50
C ASP A 162 17.56 -5.81 21.14
N LEU A 163 17.42 -4.96 22.15
CA LEU A 163 17.35 -3.51 22.00
C LEU A 163 18.75 -2.88 22.12
N ARG A 164 19.52 -2.88 21.02
CA ARG A 164 20.93 -2.43 20.99
C ARG A 164 21.13 -0.99 20.52
N ALA A 165 20.06 -0.29 20.13
CA ALA A 165 20.20 1.07 19.65
C ALA A 165 20.68 2.00 20.77
N GLU A 166 21.84 2.62 20.63
CA GLU A 166 22.36 3.64 21.56
C GLU A 166 21.55 4.95 21.42
N ILE A 167 21.21 5.33 20.17
CA ILE A 167 20.33 6.44 19.89
C ILE A 167 18.94 5.88 19.62
N HIS A 168 18.03 6.00 20.61
CA HIS A 168 16.68 5.44 20.52
C HIS A 168 15.58 6.50 20.69
N HIS A 169 15.94 7.78 20.86
CA HIS A 169 15.02 8.89 20.81
C HIS A 169 14.85 9.40 19.38
N VAL A 170 13.60 9.52 18.94
CA VAL A 170 13.24 9.96 17.58
C VAL A 170 12.06 10.92 17.60
N GLN A 171 11.99 11.79 16.58
CA GLN A 171 10.77 12.56 16.32
C GLN A 171 9.77 11.68 15.59
N GLY A 172 8.69 11.30 16.28
CA GLY A 172 7.71 10.37 15.75
C GLY A 172 6.30 10.57 16.29
N ASP A 173 5.32 10.04 15.56
CA ASP A 173 3.94 9.98 16.05
C ASP A 173 3.74 8.67 16.81
N ARG A 174 3.51 8.80 18.13
CA ARG A 174 3.37 7.66 19.05
C ARG A 174 2.25 6.72 18.60
N ILE A 175 1.11 7.27 18.18
CA ILE A 175 -0.06 6.47 17.83
C ILE A 175 0.24 5.61 16.58
N HIS A 176 0.81 6.24 15.56
CA HIS A 176 1.10 5.55 14.31
C HIS A 176 2.21 4.51 14.45
N LEU A 177 3.27 4.81 15.21
CA LEU A 177 4.35 3.86 15.49
C LEU A 177 3.88 2.69 16.36
N THR A 178 3.02 2.96 17.35
CA THR A 178 2.37 1.91 18.16
C THR A 178 1.53 0.99 17.29
N ASN A 179 0.67 1.55 16.43
CA ASN A 179 -0.18 0.78 15.52
C ASN A 179 0.64 -0.04 14.51
N LEU A 180 1.75 0.52 14.00
CA LEU A 180 2.67 -0.21 13.12
C LEU A 180 3.19 -1.48 13.81
N LEU A 181 3.71 -1.35 15.03
CA LEU A 181 4.23 -2.49 15.78
C LEU A 181 3.17 -3.52 16.11
N TYR A 182 1.97 -3.08 16.54
CA TYR A 182 0.84 -3.98 16.76
C TYR A 182 0.49 -4.77 15.50
N ASN A 183 0.42 -4.11 14.35
CA ASN A 183 0.11 -4.76 13.08
C ASN A 183 1.17 -5.81 12.71
N LEU A 184 2.46 -5.52 12.92
CA LEU A 184 3.53 -6.48 12.66
C LEU A 184 3.43 -7.70 13.58
N ILE A 185 3.20 -7.48 14.89
CA ILE A 185 3.06 -8.57 15.86
C ILE A 185 1.79 -9.40 15.58
N ASP A 186 0.67 -8.75 15.28
CA ASP A 186 -0.58 -9.42 14.94
C ASP A 186 -0.44 -10.29 13.69
N ASN A 187 0.21 -9.77 12.65
CA ASN A 187 0.54 -10.54 11.45
C ASN A 187 1.43 -11.75 11.78
N ALA A 188 2.46 -11.56 12.59
CA ALA A 188 3.34 -12.66 13.02
C ALA A 188 2.55 -13.78 13.73
N VAL A 189 1.63 -13.42 14.63
CA VAL A 189 0.78 -14.38 15.33
C VAL A 189 -0.21 -15.05 14.37
N LYS A 190 -0.82 -14.29 13.48
CA LYS A 190 -1.87 -14.77 12.56
C LYS A 190 -1.35 -15.74 11.51
N TYR A 191 -0.18 -15.44 10.94
CA TYR A 191 0.38 -16.20 9.81
C TYR A 191 1.41 -17.26 10.24
N THR A 192 1.56 -17.51 11.54
CA THR A 192 2.36 -18.62 12.04
C THR A 192 1.47 -19.84 12.30
N ARG A 193 1.84 -21.00 11.74
CA ARG A 193 1.13 -22.27 11.93
C ARG A 193 1.47 -22.96 13.25
N GLN A 194 2.67 -22.75 13.74
CA GLN A 194 3.21 -23.29 14.99
C GLN A 194 3.11 -22.25 16.13
N GLU A 195 3.87 -22.46 17.18
CA GLU A 195 4.05 -21.48 18.26
C GLU A 195 4.75 -20.24 17.72
N PRO A 196 4.15 -19.04 17.83
CA PRO A 196 4.76 -17.82 17.32
C PRO A 196 6.04 -17.47 18.07
N VAL A 197 7.14 -17.32 17.35
CA VAL A 197 8.42 -16.79 17.87
C VAL A 197 8.68 -15.48 17.14
N ILE A 198 8.55 -14.37 17.87
CA ILE A 198 8.70 -13.02 17.32
C ILE A 198 9.97 -12.41 17.92
N ARG A 199 10.88 -11.97 17.07
CA ARG A 199 12.11 -11.31 17.51
C ARG A 199 12.11 -9.85 17.08
N ILE A 200 12.30 -8.95 18.05
CA ILE A 200 12.35 -7.50 17.85
C ILE A 200 13.76 -7.02 18.19
N VAL A 201 14.42 -6.40 17.21
CA VAL A 201 15.81 -5.93 17.33
C VAL A 201 15.87 -4.46 16.96
N THR A 202 16.63 -3.67 17.72
CA THR A 202 16.92 -2.28 17.39
C THR A 202 18.43 -2.07 17.23
N HIS A 203 18.79 -1.32 16.20
CA HIS A 203 20.15 -0.80 15.98
C HIS A 203 20.06 0.69 15.66
N SER A 204 21.05 1.45 16.06
CA SER A 204 21.22 2.84 15.65
C SER A 204 22.47 3.03 14.81
N ASN A 205 22.44 4.02 13.95
CA ASN A 205 23.58 4.56 13.23
C ASN A 205 23.55 6.09 13.34
N ASP A 206 24.47 6.78 12.67
CA ASP A 206 24.59 8.26 12.69
C ASP A 206 23.34 8.98 12.15
N THR A 207 22.48 8.29 11.40
CA THR A 207 21.31 8.87 10.71
C THR A 207 19.98 8.52 11.38
N GLY A 208 19.93 7.53 12.29
CA GLY A 208 18.69 7.15 12.95
C GLY A 208 18.68 5.75 13.55
N ILE A 209 17.48 5.29 13.90
CA ILE A 209 17.23 3.97 14.46
C ILE A 209 16.59 3.05 13.43
N THR A 210 17.06 1.82 13.40
CA THR A 210 16.45 0.72 12.64
C THR A 210 15.78 -0.23 13.60
N LEU A 211 14.47 -0.47 13.40
CA LEU A 211 13.68 -1.45 14.12
C LEU A 211 13.42 -2.63 13.18
N SER A 212 13.81 -3.82 13.58
CA SER A 212 13.59 -5.06 12.84
C SER A 212 12.65 -5.97 13.62
N VAL A 213 11.61 -6.48 12.95
CA VAL A 213 10.69 -7.47 13.49
C VAL A 213 10.79 -8.72 12.61
N SER A 214 11.13 -9.84 13.22
CA SER A 214 11.24 -11.13 12.53
C SER A 214 10.31 -12.14 13.18
N ASP A 215 9.71 -13.01 12.39
CA ASP A 215 8.81 -14.08 12.83
C ASP A 215 9.15 -15.42 12.17
N ASN A 216 8.57 -16.50 12.69
CA ASN A 216 8.69 -17.85 12.14
C ASN A 216 7.43 -18.27 11.35
N GLY A 217 6.70 -17.32 10.79
CA GLY A 217 5.52 -17.55 10.00
C GLY A 217 5.79 -18.18 8.63
N ILE A 218 4.72 -18.32 7.83
CA ILE A 218 4.79 -18.94 6.49
C ILE A 218 5.62 -18.14 5.48
N GLY A 219 6.01 -16.92 5.82
CA GLY A 219 6.73 -16.02 4.94
C GLY A 219 5.89 -15.51 3.77
N ILE A 220 6.51 -14.67 2.94
CA ILE A 220 5.88 -14.03 1.77
C ILE A 220 6.73 -14.35 0.54
N ALA A 221 6.09 -14.90 -0.50
CA ALA A 221 6.76 -15.22 -1.75
C ALA A 221 7.45 -13.98 -2.36
N PRO A 222 8.66 -14.11 -2.94
CA PRO A 222 9.39 -12.96 -3.48
C PRO A 222 8.60 -12.13 -4.51
N SER A 223 7.73 -12.77 -5.29
CA SER A 223 6.85 -12.11 -6.26
C SER A 223 5.80 -11.20 -5.62
N GLU A 224 5.45 -11.47 -4.35
CA GLU A 224 4.41 -10.75 -3.62
C GLU A 224 4.97 -9.66 -2.70
N GLN A 225 6.25 -9.73 -2.32
CA GLN A 225 6.88 -8.82 -1.36
C GLN A 225 6.77 -7.33 -1.72
N ARG A 226 6.73 -6.99 -3.02
CA ARG A 226 6.51 -5.60 -3.45
C ARG A 226 5.05 -5.20 -3.36
N LYS A 227 4.13 -6.15 -3.57
CA LYS A 227 2.69 -5.91 -3.62
C LYS A 227 2.06 -5.79 -2.23
N ILE A 228 2.66 -6.40 -1.19
CA ILE A 228 2.14 -6.30 0.18
C ILE A 228 2.10 -4.87 0.72
N PHE A 229 2.84 -3.94 0.11
CA PHE A 229 2.79 -2.52 0.42
C PHE A 229 1.75 -1.78 -0.42
N ASP A 230 1.17 -2.43 -1.44
CA ASP A 230 0.02 -1.89 -2.15
C ASP A 230 -1.20 -1.96 -1.21
N ARG A 231 -2.02 -0.92 -1.23
CA ARG A 231 -3.18 -0.81 -0.33
C ARG A 231 -4.13 -1.98 -0.53
N LEU A 232 -4.59 -2.56 0.57
CA LEU A 232 -5.60 -3.63 0.60
C LEU A 232 -5.17 -4.93 -0.10
N TYR A 233 -3.91 -5.02 -0.50
CA TYR A 233 -3.37 -6.25 -1.04
C TYR A 233 -3.28 -7.31 0.08
N ARG A 234 -3.75 -8.51 -0.22
CA ARG A 234 -3.64 -9.70 0.64
C ARG A 234 -3.07 -10.85 -0.20
N VAL A 235 -2.18 -11.63 0.39
CA VAL A 235 -1.60 -12.85 -0.19
C VAL A 235 -2.54 -14.03 0.07
#